data_1dca8c767aa6a4530bc9e9ba36e9c773
#
_entry.id   1dca8c767aa6a4530bc9e9ba36e9c773
#
_cell.length_a   1.000
_cell.length_b   1.000
_cell.length_c   1.000
_cell.angle_alpha   90.00
_cell.angle_beta   90.00
_cell.angle_gamma   90.00
#
_symmetry.space_group_name_H-M   'P 1'
#
loop_
_entity.id
_entity.type
_entity.pdbx_description
1 polymer ?
#
loop_
_entity_poly.entity_id
_entity_poly.type
_entity_poly.pdbx_seq_one_letter_code
_entity_poly.pdbx_strand_id
1 'polypeptide(L)'
;MDLKKIGILLIMVGIFLSVYFVDNKTYLVPALTVTIIGFCITLIGFLEEVKRRKDINDKLDKDIASIIQPLITKYSNLNKEYKSSLSGEDYAQKRAETNNNLEAELKENLPYLESREIKKIVIEFNREQDKMN
;
A
#
# COMPACT_ATOMS: atom_id res chain seq x y z
N MET A 1 -9.81 2.44 14.15
CA MET A 1 -9.00 1.34 14.77
C MET A 1 -9.13 0.13 13.86
N ASP A 2 -8.02 -0.51 13.51
CA ASP A 2 -7.98 -1.62 12.54
C ASP A 2 -8.68 -2.86 13.14
N LEU A 3 -9.75 -3.33 12.51
CA LEU A 3 -10.55 -4.50 12.94
C LEU A 3 -9.68 -5.73 13.20
N LYS A 4 -8.64 -5.94 12.37
CA LYS A 4 -7.70 -7.05 12.57
C LYS A 4 -6.96 -6.96 13.89
N LYS A 5 -6.49 -5.76 14.27
CA LYS A 5 -5.75 -5.55 15.52
C LYS A 5 -6.65 -5.79 16.73
N ILE A 6 -7.92 -5.38 16.63
CA ILE A 6 -8.91 -5.66 17.68
C ILE A 6 -9.16 -7.16 17.81
N GLY A 7 -9.38 -7.84 16.67
CA GLY A 7 -9.63 -9.27 16.67
C GLY A 7 -8.46 -10.06 17.23
N ILE A 8 -7.23 -9.73 16.83
CA ILE A 8 -6.00 -10.37 17.35
C ILE A 8 -5.88 -10.16 18.87
N LEU A 9 -6.13 -8.93 19.36
CA LEU A 9 -6.10 -8.64 20.78
C LEU A 9 -7.11 -9.51 21.55
N LEU A 10 -8.34 -9.62 21.05
CA LEU A 10 -9.39 -10.45 21.66
C LEU A 10 -9.00 -11.94 21.67
N ILE A 11 -8.39 -12.45 20.61
CA ILE A 11 -7.88 -13.82 20.58
C ILE A 11 -6.82 -14.03 21.67
N MET A 12 -5.85 -13.12 21.79
CA MET A 12 -4.79 -13.23 22.80
C MET A 12 -5.36 -13.20 24.22
N VAL A 13 -6.30 -12.28 24.50
CA VAL A 13 -6.96 -12.20 25.80
C VAL A 13 -7.77 -13.47 26.09
N GLY A 14 -8.54 -13.95 25.12
CA GLY A 14 -9.35 -15.15 25.26
C GLY A 14 -8.50 -16.41 25.50
N ILE A 15 -7.38 -16.57 24.79
CA ILE A 15 -6.45 -17.68 25.01
C ILE A 15 -5.86 -17.59 26.43
N PHE A 16 -5.38 -16.40 26.84
CA PHE A 16 -4.82 -16.21 28.18
C PHE A 16 -5.80 -16.58 29.28
N LEU A 17 -7.06 -16.09 29.17
CA LEU A 17 -8.12 -16.42 30.10
C LEU A 17 -8.45 -17.93 30.09
N SER A 18 -8.47 -18.56 28.91
CA SER A 18 -8.75 -19.99 28.79
C SER A 18 -7.70 -20.86 29.49
N VAL A 19 -6.42 -20.49 29.38
CA VAL A 19 -5.32 -21.18 30.07
C VAL A 19 -5.42 -20.96 31.58
N TYR A 20 -5.74 -19.73 32.02
CA TYR A 20 -5.84 -19.40 33.44
C TYR A 20 -7.03 -20.10 34.14
N PHE A 21 -8.15 -20.27 33.44
CA PHE A 21 -9.38 -20.86 33.97
C PHE A 21 -9.62 -22.31 33.50
N VAL A 22 -8.58 -23.02 33.06
CA VAL A 22 -8.73 -24.39 32.50
C VAL A 22 -9.45 -25.35 33.44
N ASP A 23 -9.23 -25.22 34.75
CA ASP A 23 -9.84 -26.08 35.76
C ASP A 23 -11.26 -25.65 36.20
N ASN A 24 -11.71 -24.47 35.76
CA ASN A 24 -13.01 -23.91 36.14
C ASN A 24 -13.92 -23.73 34.94
N LYS A 25 -14.80 -24.72 34.69
CA LYS A 25 -15.72 -24.73 33.55
C LYS A 25 -16.62 -23.49 33.46
N THR A 26 -16.96 -22.85 34.58
CA THR A 26 -17.83 -21.66 34.61
C THR A 26 -17.18 -20.48 33.90
N TYR A 27 -15.86 -20.32 33.97
CA TYR A 27 -15.13 -19.23 33.34
C TYR A 27 -14.47 -19.62 32.00
N LEU A 28 -14.23 -20.93 31.80
CA LEU A 28 -13.63 -21.44 30.56
C LEU A 28 -14.54 -21.17 29.34
N VAL A 29 -15.84 -21.39 29.46
CA VAL A 29 -16.78 -21.18 28.36
C VAL A 29 -16.81 -19.72 27.88
N PRO A 30 -16.98 -18.71 28.76
CA PRO A 30 -16.86 -17.31 28.36
C PRO A 30 -15.51 -16.96 27.73
N ALA A 31 -14.39 -17.48 28.22
CA ALA A 31 -13.06 -17.24 27.68
C ALA A 31 -12.91 -17.78 26.23
N LEU A 32 -13.41 -18.98 25.97
CA LEU A 32 -13.46 -19.56 24.63
C LEU A 32 -14.36 -18.75 23.69
N THR A 33 -15.49 -18.24 24.18
CA THR A 33 -16.39 -17.40 23.40
C THR A 33 -15.69 -16.11 22.95
N VAL A 34 -14.92 -15.45 23.82
CA VAL A 34 -14.12 -14.26 23.47
C VAL A 34 -13.09 -14.58 22.37
N THR A 35 -12.45 -15.75 22.46
CA THR A 35 -11.49 -16.20 21.44
C THR A 35 -12.18 -16.39 20.08
N ILE A 36 -13.34 -17.01 20.03
CA ILE A 36 -14.11 -17.25 18.79
C ILE A 36 -14.57 -15.91 18.20
N ILE A 37 -15.08 -15.00 19.00
CA ILE A 37 -15.47 -13.66 18.55
C ILE A 37 -14.27 -12.92 17.96
N GLY A 38 -13.13 -12.93 18.64
CA GLY A 38 -11.89 -12.34 18.15
C GLY A 38 -11.47 -12.91 16.79
N PHE A 39 -11.59 -14.24 16.61
CA PHE A 39 -11.29 -14.89 15.33
C PHE A 39 -12.23 -14.44 14.21
N CYS A 40 -13.55 -14.38 14.47
CA CYS A 40 -14.52 -13.87 13.51
C CYS A 40 -14.23 -12.43 13.09
N ILE A 41 -13.93 -11.53 14.04
CA ILE A 41 -13.58 -10.14 13.75
C ILE A 41 -12.29 -10.05 12.90
N THR A 42 -11.28 -10.87 13.21
CA THR A 42 -10.04 -10.93 12.42
C THR A 42 -10.31 -11.36 10.97
N LEU A 43 -11.15 -12.39 10.78
CA LEU A 43 -11.53 -12.87 9.45
C LEU A 43 -12.28 -11.80 8.65
N ILE A 44 -13.24 -11.10 9.26
CA ILE A 44 -13.98 -10.01 8.61
C ILE A 44 -12.99 -8.92 8.16
N GLY A 45 -12.10 -8.47 9.04
CA GLY A 45 -11.10 -7.46 8.70
C GLY A 45 -10.13 -7.92 7.59
N PHE A 46 -9.83 -9.21 7.52
CA PHE A 46 -9.02 -9.76 6.44
C PHE A 46 -9.77 -9.76 5.10
N LEU A 47 -11.05 -10.20 5.10
CA LEU A 47 -11.88 -10.21 3.89
C LEU A 47 -12.10 -8.79 3.33
N GLU A 48 -12.32 -7.80 4.20
CA GLU A 48 -12.44 -6.40 3.80
C GLU A 48 -11.16 -5.89 3.13
N GLU A 49 -9.99 -6.24 3.68
CA GLU A 49 -8.72 -5.85 3.07
C GLU A 49 -8.48 -6.51 1.70
N VAL A 50 -8.81 -7.79 1.57
CA VAL A 50 -8.70 -8.51 0.29
C VAL A 50 -9.61 -7.86 -0.75
N LYS A 51 -10.86 -7.55 -0.39
CA LYS A 51 -11.80 -6.86 -1.27
C LYS A 51 -11.28 -5.47 -1.67
N ARG A 52 -10.82 -4.67 -0.71
CA ARG A 52 -10.24 -3.34 -0.97
C ARG A 52 -9.04 -3.42 -1.93
N ARG A 53 -8.15 -4.39 -1.74
CA ARG A 53 -6.98 -4.57 -2.63
C ARG A 53 -7.41 -4.94 -4.05
N LYS A 54 -8.45 -5.78 -4.19
CA LYS A 54 -8.99 -6.13 -5.51
C LYS A 54 -9.59 -4.90 -6.19
N ASP A 55 -10.42 -4.13 -5.48
CA ASP A 55 -11.02 -2.91 -6.02
C ASP A 55 -9.97 -1.87 -6.45
N ILE A 56 -8.86 -1.74 -5.69
CA ILE A 56 -7.73 -0.87 -6.04
C ILE A 56 -7.02 -1.37 -7.30
N ASN A 57 -6.73 -2.67 -7.40
CA ASN A 57 -6.08 -3.24 -8.56
C ASN A 57 -6.93 -3.07 -9.83
N ASP A 58 -8.24 -3.33 -9.74
CA ASP A 58 -9.17 -3.17 -10.87
C ASP A 58 -9.26 -1.69 -11.35
N LYS A 59 -9.15 -0.73 -10.42
CA LYS A 59 -9.03 0.69 -10.77
C LYS A 59 -7.66 1.02 -11.37
N LEU A 60 -6.58 0.54 -10.77
CA LEU A 60 -5.23 0.80 -11.22
C LEU A 60 -5.02 0.31 -12.66
N ASP A 61 -5.54 -0.87 -13.02
CA ASP A 61 -5.46 -1.40 -14.39
C ASP A 61 -6.11 -0.48 -15.41
N LYS A 62 -7.23 0.16 -15.05
CA LYS A 62 -7.90 1.15 -15.91
C LYS A 62 -7.10 2.46 -15.99
N ASP A 63 -6.55 2.90 -14.88
CA ASP A 63 -5.84 4.18 -14.77
C ASP A 63 -4.42 4.12 -15.33
N ILE A 64 -3.84 2.91 -15.49
CA ILE A 64 -2.51 2.72 -16.12
C ILE A 64 -2.49 3.33 -17.53
N ALA A 65 -3.46 3.00 -18.37
CA ALA A 65 -3.48 3.48 -19.75
C ALA A 65 -3.90 4.95 -19.85
N SER A 66 -4.83 5.40 -18.99
CA SER A 66 -5.45 6.74 -19.10
C SER A 66 -4.70 7.83 -18.34
N ILE A 67 -4.02 7.51 -17.25
CA ILE A 67 -3.37 8.48 -16.37
C ILE A 67 -1.88 8.21 -16.25
N ILE A 68 -1.49 7.00 -15.86
CA ILE A 68 -0.09 6.69 -15.52
C ILE A 68 0.80 6.74 -16.76
N GLN A 69 0.38 6.13 -17.87
CA GLN A 69 1.19 6.07 -19.09
C GLN A 69 1.45 7.45 -19.72
N PRO A 70 0.46 8.36 -19.82
CA PRO A 70 0.70 9.73 -20.27
C PRO A 70 1.67 10.50 -19.37
N LEU A 71 1.56 10.36 -18.04
CA LEU A 71 2.47 10.99 -17.09
C LEU A 71 3.90 10.46 -17.24
N ILE A 72 4.08 9.15 -17.31
CA ILE A 72 5.37 8.51 -17.54
C ILE A 72 5.99 9.02 -18.85
N THR A 73 5.22 9.10 -19.91
CA THR A 73 5.70 9.59 -21.21
C THR A 73 6.13 11.05 -21.14
N LYS A 74 5.31 11.93 -20.50
CA LYS A 74 5.63 13.35 -20.27
C LYS A 74 6.98 13.49 -19.56
N TYR A 75 7.15 12.83 -18.43
CA TYR A 75 8.35 12.95 -17.60
C TYR A 75 9.57 12.23 -18.20
N SER A 76 9.36 11.15 -18.99
CA SER A 76 10.41 10.51 -19.77
C SER A 76 11.00 11.46 -20.82
N ASN A 77 10.15 12.18 -21.54
CA ASN A 77 10.59 13.16 -22.55
C ASN A 77 11.34 14.32 -21.90
N LEU A 78 10.88 14.85 -20.75
CA LEU A 78 11.60 15.87 -19.99
C LEU A 78 12.98 15.40 -19.54
N ASN A 79 13.09 14.17 -19.02
CA ASN A 79 14.38 13.61 -18.61
C ASN A 79 15.34 13.45 -19.81
N LYS A 80 14.85 13.07 -20.99
CA LYS A 80 15.68 12.99 -22.21
C LYS A 80 16.17 14.37 -22.64
N GLU A 81 15.32 15.39 -22.57
CA GLU A 81 15.68 16.77 -22.87
C GLU A 81 16.77 17.28 -21.91
N TYR A 82 16.57 17.08 -20.61
CA TYR A 82 17.56 17.47 -19.59
C TYR A 82 18.89 16.73 -19.77
N LYS A 83 18.86 15.44 -20.11
CA LYS A 83 20.07 14.67 -20.37
C LYS A 83 20.84 15.18 -21.60
N SER A 84 20.14 15.67 -22.62
CA SER A 84 20.78 16.23 -23.81
C SER A 84 21.34 17.64 -23.62
N SER A 85 20.77 18.43 -22.68
CA SER A 85 21.09 19.86 -22.47
C SER A 85 21.93 20.13 -21.23
N LEU A 86 21.91 19.24 -20.25
CA LEU A 86 22.60 19.41 -18.97
C LEU A 86 23.60 18.27 -18.74
N SER A 87 24.59 18.53 -17.90
CA SER A 87 25.61 17.53 -17.55
C SER A 87 25.81 17.45 -16.02
N GLY A 88 26.25 16.27 -15.57
CA GLY A 88 26.69 16.09 -14.19
C GLY A 88 25.63 16.39 -13.14
N GLU A 89 25.95 17.32 -12.25
CA GLU A 89 25.18 17.63 -11.06
C GLU A 89 23.84 18.31 -11.40
N ASP A 90 23.82 19.17 -12.42
CA ASP A 90 22.61 19.87 -12.88
C ASP A 90 21.56 18.88 -13.41
N TYR A 91 21.99 17.89 -14.16
CA TYR A 91 21.10 16.82 -14.61
C TYR A 91 20.54 16.00 -13.44
N ALA A 92 21.39 15.63 -12.48
CA ALA A 92 20.95 14.88 -11.30
C ALA A 92 19.90 15.63 -10.48
N GLN A 93 20.10 16.94 -10.31
CA GLN A 93 19.15 17.81 -9.62
C GLN A 93 17.80 17.88 -10.37
N LYS A 94 17.83 18.09 -11.69
CA LYS A 94 16.62 18.15 -12.52
C LYS A 94 15.89 16.82 -12.58
N ARG A 95 16.60 15.71 -12.59
CA ARG A 95 16.00 14.38 -12.48
C ARG A 95 15.29 14.16 -11.14
N ALA A 96 15.89 14.60 -10.04
CA ALA A 96 15.26 14.52 -8.72
C ALA A 96 13.99 15.41 -8.64
N GLU A 97 14.02 16.62 -9.21
CA GLU A 97 12.85 17.50 -9.32
C GLU A 97 11.74 16.85 -10.14
N THR A 98 12.08 16.24 -11.28
CA THR A 98 11.15 15.50 -12.12
C THR A 98 10.46 14.35 -11.38
N ASN A 99 11.20 13.58 -10.58
CA ASN A 99 10.64 12.50 -9.77
C ASN A 99 9.67 13.01 -8.70
N ASN A 100 10.00 14.13 -8.05
CA ASN A 100 9.12 14.75 -7.06
C ASN A 100 7.82 15.26 -7.70
N ASN A 101 7.92 15.86 -8.88
CA ASN A 101 6.75 16.34 -9.63
C ASN A 101 5.87 15.19 -10.11
N LEU A 102 6.47 14.11 -10.63
CA LEU A 102 5.74 12.89 -11.00
C LEU A 102 5.03 12.29 -9.77
N GLU A 103 5.70 12.21 -8.61
CA GLU A 103 5.08 11.72 -7.37
C GLU A 103 3.91 12.60 -6.95
N ALA A 104 4.03 13.91 -7.06
CA ALA A 104 2.96 14.86 -6.71
C ALA A 104 1.76 14.73 -7.66
N GLU A 105 1.97 14.68 -8.97
CA GLU A 105 0.89 14.50 -9.97
C GLU A 105 0.21 13.14 -9.83
N LEU A 106 0.95 12.07 -9.52
CA LEU A 106 0.36 10.76 -9.24
C LEU A 106 -0.52 10.77 -7.98
N LYS A 107 -0.09 11.46 -6.90
CA LYS A 107 -0.90 11.61 -5.69
C LYS A 107 -2.19 12.36 -5.93
N GLU A 108 -2.14 13.40 -6.75
CA GLU A 108 -3.32 14.22 -7.10
C GLU A 108 -4.32 13.43 -7.95
N ASN A 109 -3.83 12.72 -8.97
CA ASN A 109 -4.69 11.99 -9.91
C ASN A 109 -5.15 10.61 -9.41
N LEU A 110 -4.41 9.99 -8.47
CA LEU A 110 -4.68 8.67 -7.92
C LEU A 110 -4.80 8.71 -6.37
N PRO A 111 -5.77 9.47 -5.82
CA PRO A 111 -5.88 9.69 -4.37
C PRO A 111 -6.24 8.42 -3.58
N TYR A 112 -6.63 7.33 -4.26
CA TYR A 112 -6.94 6.04 -3.65
C TYR A 112 -5.69 5.17 -3.42
N LEU A 113 -4.54 5.52 -4.04
CA LEU A 113 -3.27 4.82 -3.83
C LEU A 113 -2.57 5.31 -2.56
N GLU A 114 -1.98 4.37 -1.84
CA GLU A 114 -1.12 4.70 -0.71
C GLU A 114 0.23 5.27 -1.20
N SER A 115 0.84 6.15 -0.39
CA SER A 115 2.15 6.74 -0.73
C SER A 115 3.23 5.70 -1.07
N ARG A 116 3.14 4.49 -0.51
CA ARG A 116 4.04 3.38 -0.80
C ARG A 116 3.86 2.84 -2.22
N GLU A 117 2.64 2.81 -2.72
CA GLU A 117 2.31 2.31 -4.05
C GLU A 117 2.75 3.32 -5.11
N ILE A 118 2.51 4.61 -4.86
CA ILE A 118 2.98 5.70 -5.72
C ILE A 118 4.52 5.68 -5.82
N LYS A 119 5.23 5.52 -4.70
CA LYS A 119 6.69 5.40 -4.72
C LYS A 119 7.19 4.23 -5.54
N LYS A 120 6.48 3.10 -5.56
CA LYS A 120 6.84 1.96 -6.42
C LYS A 120 6.76 2.33 -7.90
N ILE A 121 5.72 3.07 -8.31
CA ILE A 121 5.56 3.55 -9.69
C ILE A 121 6.75 4.45 -10.08
N VAL A 122 7.12 5.40 -9.21
CA VAL A 122 8.28 6.29 -9.44
C VAL A 122 9.60 5.53 -9.50
N ILE A 123 9.79 4.52 -8.64
CA ILE A 123 10.98 3.66 -8.67
C ILE A 123 11.06 2.88 -9.97
N GLU A 124 9.94 2.29 -10.41
CA GLU A 124 9.92 1.53 -11.67
C GLU A 124 10.15 2.44 -12.87
N PHE A 125 9.57 3.65 -12.89
CA PHE A 125 9.87 4.69 -13.88
C PHE A 125 11.38 4.97 -13.97
N ASN A 126 12.05 5.20 -12.83
CA ASN A 126 13.50 5.45 -12.81
C ASN A 126 14.29 4.26 -13.33
N ARG A 127 13.89 3.04 -12.95
CA ARG A 127 14.53 1.80 -13.40
C ARG A 127 14.43 1.61 -14.92
N GLU A 128 13.28 1.93 -15.49
CA GLU A 128 13.08 1.90 -16.95
C GLU A 128 13.95 2.97 -17.66
N GLN A 129 14.05 4.17 -17.11
CA GLN A 129 14.93 5.22 -17.62
C GLN A 129 16.42 4.80 -17.61
N ASP A 130 16.86 4.12 -16.56
CA ASP A 130 18.23 3.65 -16.43
C ASP A 130 18.57 2.50 -17.39
N LYS A 131 17.59 1.69 -17.80
CA LYS A 131 17.79 0.65 -18.84
C LYS A 131 17.90 1.21 -20.26
N MET A 132 17.28 2.36 -20.51
CA MET A 132 17.30 3.01 -21.82
C MET A 132 18.54 3.89 -22.03
N ASN A 133 19.39 4.00 -21.04
CA ASN A 133 20.60 4.82 -20.99
C ASN A 133 21.87 3.99 -21.10
#